data_2d784beffd5c1174592abe35970989bc
#
_entry.id   2d784beffd5c1174592abe35970989bc
#
_cell.length_a   1.000
_cell.length_b   1.000
_cell.length_c   1.000
_cell.angle_alpha   90.00
_cell.angle_beta   90.00
_cell.angle_gamma   90.00
#
_symmetry.space_group_name_H-M   'P 1'
#
loop_
_entity.id
_entity.type
_entity.pdbx_description
1 polymer ?
#
loop_
_entity_poly.entity_id
_entity_poly.type
_entity_poly.pdbx_seq_one_letter_code
_entity_poly.pdbx_strand_id
1 'polypeptide(L)'
;MVYAPHENWSVARHSEEFQQRTVVVQSCSKSYAMTGWRIGWTVSSPELAKAMAKLQSQSTSNPTSFAMAGAIAAVDNPVDAAMMAEFEKRGKVMRELLKDVPGFSCFKPEGAFYCFPKVDGTFGKMVDRNTQITSAQVLADYLLRVAKVAVVPGEGFGAPQHIRFSYANSMSNIKEGINRILRVLPE
;
A
#
# COMPACT_ATOMS: atom_id res chain seq x y z
N MET A 1 6.85 6.34 0.47
CA MET A 1 6.08 7.54 0.85
C MET A 1 5.88 7.50 2.36
N VAL A 2 6.34 8.53 3.07
CA VAL A 2 6.20 8.72 4.52
C VAL A 2 5.69 10.13 4.73
N TYR A 3 4.71 10.33 5.61
CA TYR A 3 4.09 11.64 5.85
C TYR A 3 4.71 12.33 7.06
N ALA A 4 4.78 13.66 7.01
CA ALA A 4 5.29 14.44 8.12
C ALA A 4 4.47 14.22 9.42
N PRO A 5 5.11 14.23 10.59
CA PRO A 5 6.53 14.54 10.86
C PRO A 5 7.49 13.35 10.72
N HIS A 6 7.02 12.19 10.26
CA HIS A 6 7.85 10.99 10.15
C HIS A 6 8.83 11.09 9.00
N GLU A 7 10.01 10.50 9.17
CA GLU A 7 11.05 10.43 8.17
C GLU A 7 11.26 8.99 7.68
N ASN A 8 11.68 8.85 6.42
CA ASN A 8 12.09 7.54 5.91
C ASN A 8 13.44 7.16 6.51
N TRP A 9 13.48 6.00 7.18
CA TRP A 9 14.68 5.47 7.76
C TRP A 9 14.99 4.07 7.21
N SER A 10 16.25 3.81 6.91
CA SER A 10 16.72 2.52 6.41
C SER A 10 17.70 1.90 7.41
N VAL A 11 17.57 0.59 7.64
CA VAL A 11 18.51 -0.19 8.47
C VAL A 11 19.96 -0.01 8.01
N ALA A 12 20.20 0.17 6.72
CA ALA A 12 21.54 0.44 6.16
C ALA A 12 22.19 1.75 6.66
N ARG A 13 21.43 2.67 7.28
CA ARG A 13 21.94 3.91 7.88
C ARG A 13 22.41 3.74 9.32
N HIS A 14 22.15 2.59 9.94
CA HIS A 14 22.44 2.39 11.37
C HIS A 14 23.94 2.32 11.66
N SER A 15 24.68 1.49 10.91
CA SER A 15 26.14 1.37 11.02
C SER A 15 26.71 0.72 9.75
N GLU A 16 28.06 0.75 9.62
CA GLU A 16 28.76 0.10 8.52
C GLU A 16 28.52 -1.42 8.49
N GLU A 17 28.47 -2.07 9.66
CA GLU A 17 28.15 -3.50 9.77
C GLU A 17 26.75 -3.80 9.20
N PHE A 18 25.74 -3.02 9.58
CA PHE A 18 24.38 -3.18 9.03
C PHE A 18 24.34 -2.90 7.54
N GLN A 19 25.07 -1.91 7.05
CA GLN A 19 25.15 -1.58 5.64
C GLN A 19 25.68 -2.75 4.81
N GLN A 20 26.74 -3.41 5.28
CA GLN A 20 27.34 -4.56 4.61
C GLN A 20 26.42 -5.79 4.56
N ARG A 21 25.53 -5.94 5.55
CA ARG A 21 24.58 -7.05 5.67
C ARG A 21 23.19 -6.75 5.10
N THR A 22 22.98 -5.56 4.54
CA THR A 22 21.66 -5.10 4.06
C THR A 22 21.64 -5.03 2.55
N VAL A 23 20.56 -5.53 1.96
CA VAL A 23 20.16 -5.22 0.58
C VAL A 23 18.94 -4.31 0.65
N VAL A 24 19.12 -3.07 0.24
CA VAL A 24 17.99 -2.13 0.10
C VAL A 24 17.40 -2.34 -1.30
N VAL A 25 16.11 -2.63 -1.38
CA VAL A 25 15.37 -2.79 -2.64
C VAL A 25 14.43 -1.60 -2.80
N GLN A 26 14.57 -0.89 -3.92
CA GLN A 26 13.82 0.32 -4.22
C GLN A 26 13.18 0.27 -5.60
N SER A 27 12.19 1.11 -5.84
CA SER A 27 11.47 1.19 -7.11
C SER A 27 10.96 2.59 -7.38
N CYS A 28 10.95 2.99 -8.65
CA CYS A 28 10.30 4.21 -9.10
C CYS A 28 8.76 4.12 -9.08
N SER A 29 8.21 2.91 -8.99
CA SER A 29 6.79 2.65 -9.20
C SER A 29 5.85 3.52 -8.37
N LYS A 30 6.16 3.76 -7.09
CA LYS A 30 5.25 4.46 -6.18
C LYS A 30 5.65 5.92 -5.96
N SER A 31 6.91 6.17 -5.64
CA SER A 31 7.40 7.52 -5.33
C SER A 31 7.37 8.47 -6.54
N TYR A 32 7.48 7.93 -7.75
CA TYR A 32 7.50 8.72 -8.99
C TYR A 32 6.34 8.39 -9.92
N ALA A 33 5.29 7.71 -9.44
CA ALA A 33 4.12 7.30 -10.22
C ALA A 33 4.46 6.52 -11.51
N MET A 34 5.55 5.73 -11.50
CA MET A 34 6.11 5.02 -12.65
C MET A 34 5.80 3.52 -12.63
N THR A 35 4.58 3.12 -12.29
CA THR A 35 4.20 1.69 -12.16
C THR A 35 4.37 0.91 -13.46
N GLY A 36 4.05 1.52 -14.60
CA GLY A 36 4.14 0.92 -15.94
C GLY A 36 5.57 0.79 -16.49
N TRP A 37 6.52 1.55 -15.94
CA TRP A 37 7.92 1.55 -16.41
C TRP A 37 8.69 0.28 -16.01
N ARG A 38 8.20 -0.47 -15.02
CA ARG A 38 8.77 -1.73 -14.52
C ARG A 38 10.25 -1.62 -14.16
N ILE A 39 10.62 -0.60 -13.37
CA ILE A 39 12.00 -0.31 -12.99
C ILE A 39 12.17 -0.13 -11.49
N GLY A 40 13.27 -0.65 -10.98
CA GLY A 40 13.75 -0.52 -9.62
C GLY A 40 15.24 -0.83 -9.56
N TRP A 41 15.82 -0.73 -8.36
CA TRP A 41 17.24 -1.00 -8.13
C TRP A 41 17.47 -1.58 -6.75
N THR A 42 18.66 -2.14 -6.56
CA THR A 42 19.17 -2.56 -5.25
C THR A 42 20.42 -1.79 -4.88
N VAL A 43 20.59 -1.56 -3.58
CA VAL A 43 21.85 -1.05 -3.00
C VAL A 43 22.34 -2.07 -2.00
N SER A 44 23.57 -2.55 -2.16
CA SER A 44 24.19 -3.60 -1.34
C SER A 44 25.72 -3.50 -1.40
N SER A 45 26.43 -4.43 -0.73
CA SER A 45 27.88 -4.56 -0.90
C SER A 45 28.25 -4.77 -2.36
N PRO A 46 29.43 -4.29 -2.82
CA PRO A 46 29.86 -4.47 -4.22
C PRO A 46 29.93 -5.92 -4.67
N GLU A 47 30.30 -6.84 -3.78
CA GLU A 47 30.36 -8.27 -4.07
C GLU A 47 28.97 -8.82 -4.41
N LEU A 48 27.97 -8.53 -3.56
CA LEU A 48 26.61 -8.98 -3.75
C LEU A 48 25.96 -8.32 -4.98
N ALA A 49 26.22 -7.02 -5.20
CA ALA A 49 25.74 -6.32 -6.40
C ALA A 49 26.25 -6.97 -7.69
N LYS A 50 27.54 -7.36 -7.74
CA LYS A 50 28.14 -8.09 -8.87
C LYS A 50 27.50 -9.47 -9.08
N ALA A 51 27.25 -10.21 -7.98
CA ALA A 51 26.61 -11.52 -8.05
C ALA A 51 25.17 -11.41 -8.59
N MET A 52 24.39 -10.45 -8.11
CA MET A 52 23.02 -10.19 -8.61
C MET A 52 23.03 -9.78 -10.08
N ALA A 53 23.93 -8.87 -10.49
CA ALA A 53 24.07 -8.46 -11.90
C ALA A 53 24.43 -9.61 -12.80
N LYS A 54 25.34 -10.51 -12.37
CA LYS A 54 25.72 -11.73 -13.13
C LYS A 54 24.51 -12.65 -13.32
N LEU A 55 23.74 -12.90 -12.26
CA LEU A 55 22.55 -13.75 -12.34
C LEU A 55 21.48 -13.12 -13.24
N GLN A 56 21.22 -11.82 -13.09
CA GLN A 56 20.26 -11.10 -13.92
C GLN A 56 20.63 -11.13 -15.39
N SER A 57 21.92 -10.95 -15.73
CA SER A 57 22.37 -10.95 -17.11
C SER A 57 22.12 -12.28 -17.84
N GLN A 58 22.05 -13.41 -17.11
CA GLN A 58 21.79 -14.74 -17.65
C GLN A 58 20.30 -15.15 -17.59
N SER A 59 19.46 -14.39 -16.87
CA SER A 59 18.03 -14.71 -16.71
C SER A 59 17.13 -13.73 -17.47
N THR A 60 17.17 -12.45 -17.12
CA THR A 60 16.27 -11.40 -17.63
C THR A 60 17.01 -10.31 -18.42
N SER A 61 18.32 -10.44 -18.60
CA SER A 61 19.24 -9.47 -19.20
C SER A 61 19.32 -8.17 -18.39
N ASN A 62 18.59 -7.14 -18.77
CA ASN A 62 18.55 -5.84 -18.08
C ASN A 62 17.19 -5.13 -18.33
N PRO A 63 16.84 -4.12 -17.55
CA PRO A 63 15.70 -3.26 -17.85
C PRO A 63 15.86 -2.56 -19.20
N THR A 64 14.75 -2.13 -19.80
CA THR A 64 14.77 -1.35 -21.04
C THR A 64 15.54 -0.05 -20.87
N SER A 65 16.35 0.35 -21.87
CA SER A 65 17.23 1.52 -21.78
C SER A 65 16.47 2.83 -21.53
N PHE A 66 15.33 3.03 -22.16
CA PHE A 66 14.51 4.21 -21.90
C PHE A 66 13.92 4.25 -20.48
N ALA A 67 13.56 3.08 -19.89
CA ALA A 67 13.13 3.02 -18.50
C ALA A 67 14.28 3.35 -17.54
N MET A 68 15.51 2.93 -17.84
CA MET A 68 16.70 3.31 -17.08
C MET A 68 16.96 4.83 -17.13
N ALA A 69 16.90 5.43 -18.32
CA ALA A 69 17.03 6.88 -18.48
C ALA A 69 15.94 7.64 -17.68
N GLY A 70 14.69 7.17 -17.75
CA GLY A 70 13.59 7.73 -16.96
C GLY A 70 13.80 7.58 -15.44
N ALA A 71 14.36 6.44 -14.99
CA ALA A 71 14.66 6.21 -13.58
C ALA A 71 15.78 7.13 -13.08
N ILE A 72 16.83 7.36 -13.86
CA ILE A 72 17.91 8.31 -13.55
C ILE A 72 17.31 9.71 -13.36
N ALA A 73 16.56 10.18 -14.35
CA ALA A 73 15.91 11.49 -14.27
C ALA A 73 14.95 11.61 -13.06
N ALA A 74 14.26 10.52 -12.70
CA ALA A 74 13.38 10.51 -11.54
C ALA A 74 14.18 10.61 -10.21
N VAL A 75 15.27 9.86 -10.08
CA VAL A 75 16.08 9.84 -8.83
C VAL A 75 16.85 11.13 -8.63
N ASP A 76 17.25 11.81 -9.71
CA ASP A 76 17.93 13.10 -9.67
C ASP A 76 17.00 14.27 -9.27
N ASN A 77 15.70 14.01 -9.20
CA ASN A 77 14.70 15.01 -8.81
C ASN A 77 13.97 14.61 -7.52
N PRO A 78 13.53 15.58 -6.71
CA PRO A 78 12.73 15.28 -5.53
C PRO A 78 11.39 14.65 -5.90
N VAL A 79 10.85 13.83 -4.99
CA VAL A 79 9.47 13.33 -5.11
C VAL A 79 8.50 14.53 -5.12
N ASP A 80 7.50 14.48 -5.99
CA ASP A 80 6.50 15.55 -6.14
C ASP A 80 5.76 15.81 -4.81
N ALA A 81 5.99 16.99 -4.25
CA ALA A 81 5.40 17.41 -2.98
C ALA A 81 3.87 17.57 -3.09
N ALA A 82 3.33 17.96 -4.24
CA ALA A 82 1.90 18.09 -4.45
C ALA A 82 1.22 16.73 -4.45
N MET A 83 1.82 15.74 -5.09
CA MET A 83 1.37 14.35 -5.04
C MET A 83 1.39 13.81 -3.61
N MET A 84 2.45 14.06 -2.84
CA MET A 84 2.56 13.62 -1.45
C MET A 84 1.48 14.24 -0.57
N ALA A 85 1.24 15.55 -0.70
CA ALA A 85 0.19 16.27 0.05
C ALA A 85 -1.21 15.74 -0.29
N GLU A 86 -1.48 15.44 -1.56
CA GLU A 86 -2.77 14.88 -1.98
C GLU A 86 -2.98 13.47 -1.42
N PHE A 87 -1.96 12.61 -1.41
CA PHE A 87 -2.06 11.28 -0.78
C PHE A 87 -2.29 11.39 0.74
N GLU A 88 -1.58 12.26 1.43
CA GLU A 88 -1.80 12.49 2.86
C GLU A 88 -3.24 12.95 3.15
N LYS A 89 -3.76 13.88 2.34
CA LYS A 89 -5.15 14.37 2.43
C LYS A 89 -6.15 13.24 2.25
N ARG A 90 -5.97 12.39 1.22
CA ARG A 90 -6.84 11.23 0.95
C ARG A 90 -6.81 10.23 2.08
N GLY A 91 -5.63 9.94 2.64
CA GLY A 91 -5.47 9.06 3.79
C GLY A 91 -6.20 9.57 5.03
N LYS A 92 -6.10 10.88 5.33
CA LYS A 92 -6.84 11.53 6.42
C LYS A 92 -8.35 11.40 6.23
N VAL A 93 -8.84 11.73 5.04
CA VAL A 93 -10.28 11.65 4.74
C VAL A 93 -10.80 10.22 4.81
N MET A 94 -10.11 9.25 4.18
CA MET A 94 -10.52 7.85 4.25
C MET A 94 -10.57 7.33 5.69
N ARG A 95 -9.55 7.65 6.50
CA ARG A 95 -9.55 7.25 7.91
C ARG A 95 -10.72 7.82 8.68
N GLU A 96 -11.04 9.10 8.50
CA GLU A 96 -12.20 9.71 9.20
C GLU A 96 -13.51 9.03 8.77
N LEU A 97 -13.71 8.79 7.49
CA LEU A 97 -14.89 8.09 6.98
C LEU A 97 -14.99 6.63 7.47
N LEU A 98 -13.86 5.94 7.63
CA LEU A 98 -13.83 4.56 8.12
C LEU A 98 -14.20 4.46 9.62
N LYS A 99 -14.10 5.52 10.40
CA LYS A 99 -14.57 5.55 11.81
C LYS A 99 -16.08 5.43 11.93
N ASP A 100 -16.80 5.91 10.91
CA ASP A 100 -18.26 5.89 10.90
C ASP A 100 -18.80 4.51 10.47
N VAL A 101 -17.92 3.61 9.99
CA VAL A 101 -18.33 2.25 9.59
C VAL A 101 -18.44 1.35 10.82
N PRO A 102 -19.64 0.79 11.11
CA PRO A 102 -19.86 -0.04 12.28
C PRO A 102 -18.93 -1.26 12.34
N GLY A 103 -18.24 -1.43 13.45
CA GLY A 103 -17.33 -2.55 13.67
C GLY A 103 -15.92 -2.38 13.08
N PHE A 104 -15.60 -1.19 12.53
CA PHE A 104 -14.27 -0.86 12.04
C PHE A 104 -13.49 -0.01 13.04
N SER A 105 -12.18 -0.25 13.12
CA SER A 105 -11.24 0.65 13.80
C SER A 105 -9.97 0.82 12.96
N CYS A 106 -9.50 2.05 12.78
CA CYS A 106 -8.40 2.36 11.86
C CYS A 106 -7.39 3.30 12.51
N PHE A 107 -6.12 2.88 12.55
CA PHE A 107 -5.01 3.76 12.91
C PHE A 107 -4.79 4.84 11.84
N LYS A 108 -4.17 5.95 12.25
CA LYS A 108 -3.76 7.00 11.31
C LYS A 108 -2.65 6.45 10.41
N PRO A 109 -2.79 6.50 9.07
CA PRO A 109 -1.69 6.12 8.19
C PRO A 109 -0.56 7.16 8.28
N GLU A 110 0.67 6.70 8.49
CA GLU A 110 1.89 7.52 8.60
C GLU A 110 2.69 7.51 7.30
N GLY A 111 2.22 6.78 6.30
CA GLY A 111 2.84 6.66 5.00
C GLY A 111 2.04 5.78 4.05
N ALA A 112 2.65 5.39 2.93
CA ALA A 112 2.06 4.61 1.85
C ALA A 112 0.80 5.27 1.26
N PHE A 113 -0.18 4.48 0.83
CA PHE A 113 -1.48 4.91 0.32
C PHE A 113 -2.59 3.90 0.69
N TYR A 114 -2.46 3.33 1.91
CA TYR A 114 -3.39 2.34 2.44
C TYR A 114 -3.90 2.72 3.83
N CYS A 115 -5.20 2.49 4.06
CA CYS A 115 -5.74 2.28 5.40
C CYS A 115 -5.88 0.77 5.64
N PHE A 116 -5.60 0.33 6.87
CA PHE A 116 -5.68 -1.08 7.24
C PHE A 116 -6.51 -1.24 8.53
N PRO A 117 -7.83 -0.95 8.48
CA PRO A 117 -8.69 -1.07 9.63
C PRO A 117 -8.83 -2.51 10.10
N LYS A 118 -8.91 -2.67 11.41
CA LYS A 118 -9.42 -3.86 12.07
C LYS A 118 -10.94 -3.89 11.89
N VAL A 119 -11.50 -5.04 11.55
CA VAL A 119 -12.90 -5.22 11.16
C VAL A 119 -13.62 -6.32 11.96
N ASP A 120 -12.96 -6.85 12.99
CA ASP A 120 -13.50 -7.94 13.82
C ASP A 120 -14.79 -7.57 14.56
N GLY A 121 -15.08 -6.27 14.72
CA GLY A 121 -16.38 -5.82 15.24
C GLY A 121 -17.56 -6.11 14.30
N THR A 122 -17.29 -6.57 13.06
CA THR A 122 -18.34 -7.05 12.14
C THR A 122 -18.56 -8.56 12.24
N PHE A 123 -17.63 -9.30 12.86
CA PHE A 123 -17.70 -10.76 12.91
C PHE A 123 -18.89 -11.24 13.74
N GLY A 124 -19.58 -12.25 13.24
CA GLY A 124 -20.82 -12.76 13.83
C GLY A 124 -22.08 -12.03 13.37
N LYS A 125 -21.97 -10.83 12.77
CA LYS A 125 -23.13 -10.07 12.28
C LYS A 125 -23.71 -10.70 11.02
N MET A 126 -25.04 -10.75 10.94
CA MET A 126 -25.79 -11.06 9.70
C MET A 126 -25.91 -9.79 8.85
N VAL A 127 -25.42 -9.82 7.63
CA VAL A 127 -25.49 -8.68 6.68
C VAL A 127 -26.62 -8.82 5.66
N ASP A 128 -27.13 -10.05 5.48
CA ASP A 128 -28.36 -10.37 4.78
C ASP A 128 -28.93 -11.68 5.34
N ARG A 129 -30.05 -12.18 4.74
CA ARG A 129 -30.74 -13.40 5.23
C ARG A 129 -29.87 -14.66 5.23
N ASN A 130 -28.83 -14.69 4.43
CA ASN A 130 -28.01 -15.89 4.17
C ASN A 130 -26.51 -15.67 4.44
N THR A 131 -26.07 -14.46 4.78
CA THR A 131 -24.65 -14.13 4.91
C THR A 131 -24.33 -13.64 6.32
N GLN A 132 -23.58 -14.46 7.05
CA GLN A 132 -22.93 -14.08 8.32
C GLN A 132 -21.47 -13.75 8.04
N ILE A 133 -20.97 -12.64 8.56
CA ILE A 133 -19.56 -12.27 8.45
C ILE A 133 -18.77 -13.08 9.47
N THR A 134 -17.99 -14.04 9.01
CA THR A 134 -17.18 -14.93 9.86
C THR A 134 -15.68 -14.63 9.79
N SER A 135 -15.24 -13.86 8.78
CA SER A 135 -13.83 -13.49 8.55
C SER A 135 -13.70 -12.23 7.70
N ALA A 136 -12.50 -11.67 7.62
CA ALA A 136 -12.20 -10.57 6.72
C ALA A 136 -12.36 -10.96 5.24
N GLN A 137 -12.09 -12.22 4.89
CA GLN A 137 -12.33 -12.73 3.54
C GLN A 137 -13.83 -12.70 3.19
N VAL A 138 -14.70 -13.20 4.07
CA VAL A 138 -16.16 -13.19 3.85
C VAL A 138 -16.68 -11.76 3.72
N LEU A 139 -16.18 -10.85 4.56
CA LEU A 139 -16.53 -9.43 4.47
C LEU A 139 -16.05 -8.82 3.15
N ALA A 140 -14.83 -9.08 2.72
CA ALA A 140 -14.29 -8.59 1.45
C ALA A 140 -15.11 -9.06 0.24
N ASP A 141 -15.48 -10.33 0.21
CA ASP A 141 -16.33 -10.92 -0.84
C ASP A 141 -17.74 -10.30 -0.84
N TYR A 142 -18.30 -10.07 0.34
CA TYR A 142 -19.60 -9.40 0.48
C TYR A 142 -19.55 -7.96 -0.02
N LEU A 143 -18.55 -7.18 0.40
CA LEU A 143 -18.36 -5.80 -0.06
C LEU A 143 -18.17 -5.72 -1.58
N LEU A 144 -17.42 -6.65 -2.17
CA LEU A 144 -17.24 -6.71 -3.62
C LEU A 144 -18.56 -7.01 -4.34
N ARG A 145 -19.29 -8.01 -3.88
CA ARG A 145 -20.54 -8.46 -4.55
C ARG A 145 -21.69 -7.47 -4.39
N VAL A 146 -21.87 -6.91 -3.19
CA VAL A 146 -23.04 -6.11 -2.84
C VAL A 146 -22.76 -4.61 -2.93
N ALA A 147 -21.70 -4.13 -2.27
CA ALA A 147 -21.32 -2.72 -2.29
C ALA A 147 -20.56 -2.30 -3.56
N LYS A 148 -20.05 -3.26 -4.35
CA LYS A 148 -19.16 -3.00 -5.50
C LYS A 148 -17.89 -2.26 -5.08
N VAL A 149 -17.37 -2.60 -3.90
CA VAL A 149 -16.13 -2.06 -3.35
C VAL A 149 -15.13 -3.19 -3.21
N ALA A 150 -14.04 -3.09 -3.97
CA ALA A 150 -12.93 -4.03 -3.91
C ALA A 150 -11.97 -3.65 -2.78
N VAL A 151 -11.70 -4.60 -1.89
CA VAL A 151 -10.75 -4.48 -0.77
C VAL A 151 -9.89 -5.74 -0.69
N VAL A 152 -8.82 -5.72 0.08
CA VAL A 152 -7.95 -6.89 0.22
C VAL A 152 -8.03 -7.41 1.66
N PRO A 153 -8.44 -8.67 1.87
CA PRO A 153 -8.50 -9.25 3.20
C PRO A 153 -7.10 -9.41 3.80
N GLY A 154 -7.03 -9.30 5.13
CA GLY A 154 -5.77 -9.23 5.87
C GLY A 154 -5.05 -10.55 6.07
N GLU A 155 -5.69 -11.68 5.77
CA GLU A 155 -5.12 -13.03 5.92
C GLU A 155 -3.79 -13.16 5.16
N GLY A 156 -3.71 -12.63 3.94
CA GLY A 156 -2.48 -12.62 3.14
C GLY A 156 -1.34 -11.78 3.72
N PHE A 157 -1.62 -10.98 4.74
CA PHE A 157 -0.65 -10.14 5.46
C PHE A 157 -0.41 -10.63 6.91
N GLY A 158 -0.90 -11.81 7.27
CA GLY A 158 -0.83 -12.32 8.65
C GLY A 158 -1.73 -11.57 9.65
N ALA A 159 -2.73 -10.82 9.17
CA ALA A 159 -3.64 -10.02 9.98
C ALA A 159 -5.12 -10.34 9.66
N PRO A 160 -5.63 -11.52 10.04
CA PRO A 160 -6.94 -12.04 9.60
C PRO A 160 -8.14 -11.22 10.10
N GLN A 161 -7.93 -10.29 11.02
CA GLN A 161 -8.97 -9.39 11.52
C GLN A 161 -8.98 -8.03 10.81
N HIS A 162 -8.21 -7.86 9.73
CA HIS A 162 -8.04 -6.58 9.05
C HIS A 162 -8.45 -6.66 7.58
N ILE A 163 -8.74 -5.49 7.01
CA ILE A 163 -8.95 -5.32 5.56
C ILE A 163 -8.13 -4.13 5.09
N ARG A 164 -7.45 -4.28 3.94
CA ARG A 164 -6.69 -3.20 3.33
C ARG A 164 -7.52 -2.43 2.31
N PHE A 165 -7.66 -1.14 2.54
CA PHE A 165 -8.20 -0.15 1.61
C PHE A 165 -7.09 0.64 0.95
N SER A 166 -7.18 0.89 -0.35
CA SER A 166 -6.28 1.79 -1.06
C SER A 166 -6.94 3.15 -1.29
N TYR A 167 -6.25 4.23 -0.93
CA TYR A 167 -6.67 5.58 -1.28
C TYR A 167 -5.91 6.16 -2.49
N ALA A 168 -5.22 5.32 -3.26
CA ALA A 168 -4.72 5.67 -4.58
C ALA A 168 -5.86 5.72 -5.60
N ASN A 169 -6.84 6.57 -5.33
CA ASN A 169 -8.07 6.75 -6.12
C ASN A 169 -8.54 8.22 -6.00
N SER A 170 -9.54 8.63 -6.80
CA SER A 170 -10.11 9.97 -6.67
C SER A 170 -10.80 10.16 -5.32
N MET A 171 -10.83 11.40 -4.81
CA MET A 171 -11.54 11.71 -3.56
C MET A 171 -13.04 11.38 -3.63
N SER A 172 -13.66 11.55 -4.81
CA SER A 172 -15.06 11.20 -5.04
C SER A 172 -15.30 9.69 -4.91
N ASN A 173 -14.42 8.87 -5.50
CA ASN A 173 -14.52 7.41 -5.40
C ASN A 173 -14.28 6.90 -3.98
N ILE A 174 -13.36 7.53 -3.23
CA ILE A 174 -13.13 7.20 -1.82
C ILE A 174 -14.40 7.42 -1.01
N LYS A 175 -15.00 8.60 -1.13
CA LYS A 175 -16.25 8.94 -0.42
C LYS A 175 -17.40 8.03 -0.82
N GLU A 176 -17.60 7.83 -2.12
CA GLU A 176 -18.67 6.96 -2.63
C GLU A 176 -18.49 5.50 -2.20
N GLY A 177 -17.24 4.98 -2.23
CA GLY A 177 -16.95 3.63 -1.77
C GLY A 177 -17.35 3.41 -0.30
N ILE A 178 -16.97 4.34 0.59
CA ILE A 178 -17.35 4.25 2.01
C ILE A 178 -18.87 4.41 2.20
N ASN A 179 -19.52 5.32 1.48
CA ASN A 179 -20.98 5.47 1.53
C ASN A 179 -21.71 4.17 1.10
N ARG A 180 -21.20 3.45 0.11
CA ARG A 180 -21.75 2.15 -0.29
C ARG A 180 -21.59 1.10 0.82
N ILE A 181 -20.47 1.08 1.50
CA ILE A 181 -20.23 0.18 2.63
C ILE A 181 -21.22 0.46 3.75
N LEU A 182 -21.40 1.73 4.13
CA LEU A 182 -22.36 2.15 5.16
C LEU A 182 -23.80 1.73 4.87
N ARG A 183 -24.20 1.68 3.60
CA ARG A 183 -25.56 1.27 3.20
C ARG A 183 -25.81 -0.24 3.34
N VAL A 184 -24.77 -1.04 3.38
CA VAL A 184 -24.90 -2.51 3.34
C VAL A 184 -24.47 -3.20 4.62
N LEU A 185 -23.78 -2.50 5.51
CA LEU A 185 -23.41 -3.04 6.83
C LEU A 185 -24.45 -2.59 7.87
N PRO A 186 -24.93 -3.51 8.71
CA PRO A 186 -25.82 -3.19 9.82
C PRO A 186 -25.07 -2.41 10.92
N GLU A 187 -25.81 -1.64 11.71
CA GLU A 187 -25.32 -0.96 12.90
C GLU A 187 -24.81 -1.92 13.99
#